data_afc3c9452ef2fdbe27df1b778aa5028a
#
_entry.id   afc3c9452ef2fdbe27df1b778aa5028a
#
_cell.length_a   1.000
_cell.length_b   1.000
_cell.length_c   1.000
_cell.angle_alpha   90.00
_cell.angle_beta   90.00
_cell.angle_gamma   90.00
#
_symmetry.space_group_name_H-M   'P 1'
#
loop_
_entity.id
_entity.type
_entity.pdbx_description
1 polymer ?
#
loop_
_entity_poly.entity_id
_entity_poly.type
_entity_poly.pdbx_seq_one_letter_code
_entity_poly.pdbx_strand_id
1 'polypeptide(L)'
;MNSEKPLFSFFVTSDVQLTEQDHVSHQKLASALQDIHEVDPETETLIMNGDLVNNGERKSYEIFQQIMDENPHPNQVYYTIGNHEFFKNDGNEPSIQRFLDFSGLEKVYYDATINGYPFLFLGTESWGPVGSPTKDSAVLSEQQLQWLAEKVDVLKQENKPVFIFLHQPIPYTINGTDIEYYQNGVIQDKEVRKILSQLKHAFLFAGHSHWDLRYPSMLVKQSTNFVSSGAIYNTWGLDEEGGEIVTDPAGSQGLYVKVFHDRVQIIGRDFSTKQWIPEYTHTILI
;
A
#
# COMPACT_ATOMS: atom_id res chain seq x y z
N MET A 1 7.23 -8.06 -32.50
CA MET A 1 6.29 -8.86 -31.68
C MET A 1 5.28 -7.88 -31.12
N ASN A 2 3.99 -8.01 -31.47
CA ASN A 2 2.97 -7.17 -30.87
C ASN A 2 2.95 -7.53 -29.37
N SER A 3 3.31 -6.59 -28.49
CA SER A 3 3.15 -6.78 -27.06
C SER A 3 1.63 -6.83 -26.79
N GLU A 4 1.17 -7.92 -26.19
CA GLU A 4 -0.22 -8.06 -25.80
C GLU A 4 -0.61 -6.87 -24.89
N LYS A 5 -1.73 -6.22 -25.19
CA LYS A 5 -2.23 -5.11 -24.38
C LYS A 5 -2.86 -5.67 -23.09
N PRO A 6 -2.56 -5.12 -21.90
CA PRO A 6 -3.26 -5.52 -20.68
C PRO A 6 -4.76 -5.22 -20.78
N LEU A 7 -5.57 -5.94 -20.05
CA LEU A 7 -7.00 -5.65 -19.88
C LEU A 7 -7.20 -4.30 -19.22
N PHE A 8 -6.41 -4.04 -18.19
CA PHE A 8 -6.28 -2.76 -17.51
C PHE A 8 -4.96 -2.71 -16.74
N SER A 9 -4.62 -1.52 -16.28
CA SER A 9 -3.45 -1.25 -15.43
C SER A 9 -3.83 -0.33 -14.27
N PHE A 10 -3.04 -0.35 -13.21
CA PHE A 10 -3.16 0.57 -12.09
C PHE A 10 -1.81 0.79 -11.43
N PHE A 11 -1.67 1.92 -10.76
CA PHE A 11 -0.50 2.20 -9.94
C PHE A 11 -0.78 1.96 -8.46
N VAL A 12 0.26 1.56 -7.73
CA VAL A 12 0.24 1.46 -6.27
C VAL A 12 1.40 2.28 -5.71
N THR A 13 1.09 3.18 -4.81
CA THR A 13 2.05 3.98 -4.04
C THR A 13 1.74 3.83 -2.56
N SER A 14 2.70 4.20 -1.70
CA SER A 14 2.55 4.15 -0.24
C SER A 14 3.51 5.14 0.41
N ASP A 15 3.30 5.43 1.69
CA ASP A 15 4.30 6.09 2.53
C ASP A 15 4.78 7.44 1.94
N VAL A 16 3.83 8.33 1.70
CA VAL A 16 4.12 9.72 1.27
C VAL A 16 4.65 10.54 2.44
N GLN A 17 4.12 10.27 3.64
CA GLN A 17 4.51 10.89 4.91
C GLN A 17 4.60 12.41 4.86
N LEU A 18 3.60 13.05 4.24
CA LEU A 18 3.59 14.49 4.04
C LEU A 18 3.32 15.25 5.35
N THR A 19 4.06 16.34 5.55
CA THR A 19 3.76 17.33 6.60
C THR A 19 3.70 18.74 6.02
N GLU A 20 3.10 19.66 6.78
CA GLU A 20 3.01 21.07 6.38
C GLU A 20 4.37 21.70 6.04
N GLN A 21 5.43 21.31 6.73
CA GLN A 21 6.73 21.99 6.67
C GLN A 21 7.76 21.23 5.85
N ASP A 22 7.50 19.97 5.51
CA ASP A 22 8.44 19.15 4.74
C ASP A 22 8.22 19.30 3.23
N HIS A 23 8.82 20.35 2.66
CA HIS A 23 8.76 20.58 1.23
C HIS A 23 9.38 19.45 0.37
N VAL A 24 10.21 18.57 0.95
CA VAL A 24 10.76 17.43 0.24
C VAL A 24 9.66 16.40 -0.03
N SER A 25 8.82 16.11 0.95
CA SER A 25 7.67 15.20 0.75
C SER A 25 6.68 15.77 -0.27
N HIS A 26 6.46 17.11 -0.29
CA HIS A 26 5.63 17.77 -1.29
C HIS A 26 6.15 17.55 -2.72
N GLN A 27 7.46 17.78 -2.91
CA GLN A 27 8.10 17.61 -4.22
C GLN A 27 8.09 16.15 -4.68
N LYS A 28 8.31 15.20 -3.76
CA LYS A 28 8.29 13.78 -4.08
C LYS A 28 6.91 13.31 -4.51
N LEU A 29 5.84 13.72 -3.80
CA LEU A 29 4.48 13.41 -4.21
C LEU A 29 4.19 13.98 -5.60
N ALA A 30 4.44 15.27 -5.83
CA ALA A 30 4.23 15.91 -7.12
C ALA A 30 5.01 15.23 -8.25
N SER A 31 6.29 14.88 -8.00
CA SER A 31 7.14 14.19 -8.98
C SER A 31 6.64 12.77 -9.29
N ALA A 32 6.17 12.03 -8.27
CA ALA A 32 5.61 10.69 -8.46
C ALA A 32 4.31 10.75 -9.30
N LEU A 33 3.41 11.69 -9.00
CA LEU A 33 2.17 11.87 -9.78
C LEU A 33 2.46 12.21 -11.25
N GLN A 34 3.41 13.10 -11.48
CA GLN A 34 3.82 13.47 -12.82
C GLN A 34 4.44 12.29 -13.58
N ASP A 35 5.30 11.51 -12.94
CA ASP A 35 5.90 10.32 -13.55
C ASP A 35 4.87 9.22 -13.84
N ILE A 36 3.90 9.01 -12.96
CA ILE A 36 2.75 8.09 -13.16
C ILE A 36 2.00 8.49 -14.44
N HIS A 37 1.68 9.77 -14.60
CA HIS A 37 1.00 10.27 -15.78
C HIS A 37 1.85 10.14 -17.05
N GLU A 38 3.17 10.39 -16.97
CA GLU A 38 4.09 10.22 -18.11
C GLU A 38 4.23 8.75 -18.53
N VAL A 39 4.19 7.81 -17.58
CA VAL A 39 4.33 6.37 -17.84
C VAL A 39 3.08 5.78 -18.49
N ASP A 40 1.91 6.13 -18.00
CA ASP A 40 0.64 5.64 -18.56
C ASP A 40 -0.48 6.66 -18.35
N PRO A 41 -0.64 7.63 -19.29
CA PRO A 41 -1.68 8.66 -19.18
C PRO A 41 -3.11 8.11 -19.32
N GLU A 42 -3.27 6.87 -19.78
CA GLU A 42 -4.58 6.21 -19.94
C GLU A 42 -4.98 5.41 -18.68
N THR A 43 -4.06 5.23 -17.72
CA THR A 43 -4.38 4.55 -16.46
C THR A 43 -5.38 5.37 -15.66
N GLU A 44 -6.51 4.76 -15.30
CA GLU A 44 -7.59 5.43 -14.57
C GLU A 44 -7.49 5.27 -13.05
N THR A 45 -6.60 4.39 -12.55
CA THR A 45 -6.60 3.97 -11.14
C THR A 45 -5.24 4.14 -10.49
N LEU A 46 -5.23 4.82 -9.34
CA LEU A 46 -4.11 4.95 -8.41
C LEU A 46 -4.55 4.47 -7.02
N ILE A 47 -3.75 3.60 -6.42
CA ILE A 47 -3.93 3.17 -5.03
C ILE A 47 -2.84 3.84 -4.18
N MET A 48 -3.23 4.52 -3.12
CA MET A 48 -2.32 5.12 -2.14
C MET A 48 -2.47 4.37 -0.81
N ASN A 49 -1.51 3.48 -0.55
CA ASN A 49 -1.63 2.42 0.45
C ASN A 49 -1.12 2.84 1.84
N GLY A 50 -1.70 3.89 2.40
CA GLY A 50 -1.48 4.36 3.78
C GLY A 50 -0.26 5.27 3.95
N ASP A 51 -0.16 5.84 5.15
CA ASP A 51 0.86 6.83 5.53
C ASP A 51 0.94 7.99 4.52
N LEU A 52 -0.24 8.53 4.21
CA LEU A 52 -0.38 9.69 3.30
C LEU A 52 0.26 10.93 3.92
N VAL A 53 0.03 11.09 5.23
CA VAL A 53 0.58 12.18 6.04
C VAL A 53 1.45 11.61 7.16
N ASN A 54 2.44 12.38 7.64
CA ASN A 54 3.40 11.92 8.64
C ASN A 54 2.94 12.14 10.09
N ASN A 55 1.97 13.02 10.32
CA ASN A 55 1.64 13.51 11.66
C ASN A 55 0.14 13.46 11.99
N GLY A 56 -0.70 12.94 11.09
CA GLY A 56 -2.15 12.88 11.25
C GLY A 56 -2.86 14.24 11.39
N GLU A 57 -2.19 15.34 11.07
CA GLU A 57 -2.75 16.69 11.20
C GLU A 57 -3.64 17.06 10.01
N ARG A 58 -4.78 17.70 10.26
CA ARG A 58 -5.71 18.18 9.22
C ARG A 58 -4.99 19.03 8.17
N LYS A 59 -4.04 19.88 8.60
CA LYS A 59 -3.29 20.75 7.68
C LYS A 59 -2.43 19.96 6.69
N SER A 60 -1.88 18.83 7.10
CA SER A 60 -1.11 17.96 6.21
C SER A 60 -2.00 17.34 5.13
N TYR A 61 -3.22 16.91 5.47
CA TYR A 61 -4.20 16.43 4.47
C TYR A 61 -4.65 17.54 3.51
N GLU A 62 -4.84 18.77 3.98
CA GLU A 62 -5.19 19.91 3.11
C GLU A 62 -4.10 20.16 2.06
N ILE A 63 -2.83 20.12 2.47
CA ILE A 63 -1.69 20.29 1.55
C ILE A 63 -1.58 19.09 0.61
N PHE A 64 -1.78 17.87 1.14
CA PHE A 64 -1.81 16.67 0.31
C PHE A 64 -2.84 16.81 -0.80
N GLN A 65 -4.08 17.20 -0.46
CA GLN A 65 -5.15 17.42 -1.44
C GLN A 65 -4.78 18.51 -2.45
N GLN A 66 -4.21 19.63 -1.99
CA GLN A 66 -3.76 20.70 -2.88
C GLN A 66 -2.73 20.19 -3.90
N ILE A 67 -1.77 19.37 -3.49
CA ILE A 67 -0.77 18.80 -4.39
C ILE A 67 -1.42 17.83 -5.39
N MET A 68 -2.40 17.03 -4.94
CA MET A 68 -3.18 16.19 -5.85
C MET A 68 -3.92 17.04 -6.90
N ASP A 69 -4.60 18.08 -6.48
CA ASP A 69 -5.37 18.96 -7.38
C ASP A 69 -4.49 19.72 -8.39
N GLU A 70 -3.25 20.04 -8.02
CA GLU A 70 -2.31 20.79 -8.84
C GLU A 70 -1.49 19.92 -9.82
N ASN A 71 -1.53 18.60 -9.67
CA ASN A 71 -0.72 17.67 -10.49
C ASN A 71 -1.61 16.65 -11.23
N PRO A 72 -1.20 16.21 -12.43
CA PRO A 72 -1.93 15.19 -13.14
C PRO A 72 -1.88 13.84 -12.39
N HIS A 73 -3.00 13.18 -12.27
CA HIS A 73 -3.09 11.85 -11.67
C HIS A 73 -4.28 11.08 -12.25
N PRO A 74 -4.36 9.75 -12.08
CA PRO A 74 -5.52 8.95 -12.44
C PRO A 74 -6.81 9.46 -11.80
N ASN A 75 -7.93 9.39 -12.53
CA ASN A 75 -9.21 9.93 -12.06
C ASN A 75 -9.80 9.20 -10.84
N GLN A 76 -9.44 7.92 -10.67
CA GLN A 76 -9.89 7.09 -9.55
C GLN A 76 -8.73 6.89 -8.58
N VAL A 77 -8.80 7.53 -7.42
CA VAL A 77 -7.80 7.36 -6.37
C VAL A 77 -8.44 6.67 -5.18
N TYR A 78 -7.80 5.59 -4.71
CA TYR A 78 -8.24 4.80 -3.56
C TYR A 78 -7.20 4.89 -2.45
N TYR A 79 -7.65 5.00 -1.21
CA TYR A 79 -6.81 5.24 -0.06
C TYR A 79 -6.98 4.13 0.99
N THR A 80 -5.89 3.74 1.65
CA THR A 80 -5.95 3.04 2.93
C THR A 80 -5.38 3.92 4.03
N ILE A 81 -5.73 3.62 5.29
CA ILE A 81 -5.16 4.28 6.45
C ILE A 81 -3.90 3.53 6.90
N GLY A 82 -2.83 4.26 7.26
CA GLY A 82 -1.64 3.70 7.88
C GLY A 82 -1.52 4.09 9.37
N ASN A 83 -0.35 3.89 9.96
CA ASN A 83 -0.12 4.26 11.37
C ASN A 83 0.19 5.75 11.56
N HIS A 84 0.82 6.41 10.60
CA HIS A 84 1.13 7.84 10.68
C HIS A 84 -0.11 8.73 10.70
N GLU A 85 -1.23 8.28 10.19
CA GLU A 85 -2.52 8.95 10.31
C GLU A 85 -2.96 9.16 11.77
N PHE A 86 -2.40 8.36 12.70
CA PHE A 86 -2.69 8.44 14.14
C PHE A 86 -1.65 9.25 14.93
N PHE A 87 -0.56 9.70 14.34
CA PHE A 87 0.58 10.30 15.05
C PHE A 87 0.31 11.67 15.69
N LYS A 88 -0.83 12.29 15.40
CA LYS A 88 -1.32 13.40 16.22
C LYS A 88 -1.54 12.99 17.67
N ASN A 89 -1.79 11.70 17.91
CA ASN A 89 -1.93 11.08 19.23
C ASN A 89 -3.02 11.71 20.10
N ASP A 90 -4.12 12.11 19.49
CA ASP A 90 -5.33 12.65 20.15
C ASP A 90 -6.47 11.63 20.25
N GLY A 91 -6.18 10.36 19.97
CA GLY A 91 -7.07 9.22 20.06
C GLY A 91 -7.36 8.57 18.70
N ASN A 92 -7.82 7.31 18.74
CA ASN A 92 -8.11 6.56 17.52
C ASN A 92 -9.29 7.14 16.75
N GLU A 93 -10.40 7.42 17.43
CA GLU A 93 -11.62 7.93 16.79
C GLU A 93 -11.38 9.29 16.08
N PRO A 94 -10.76 10.32 16.68
CA PRO A 94 -10.41 11.56 15.99
C PRO A 94 -9.48 11.36 14.81
N SER A 95 -8.51 10.45 14.90
CA SER A 95 -7.56 10.16 13.82
C SER A 95 -8.27 9.50 12.62
N ILE A 96 -9.07 8.48 12.88
CA ILE A 96 -9.90 7.83 11.86
C ILE A 96 -10.85 8.86 11.21
N GLN A 97 -11.51 9.69 12.01
CA GLN A 97 -12.45 10.68 11.46
C GLN A 97 -11.75 11.68 10.54
N ARG A 98 -10.53 12.14 10.85
CA ARG A 98 -9.76 13.02 9.96
C ARG A 98 -9.43 12.36 8.63
N PHE A 99 -9.04 11.07 8.67
CA PHE A 99 -8.80 10.31 7.45
C PHE A 99 -10.08 10.13 6.62
N LEU A 100 -11.21 9.82 7.26
CA LEU A 100 -12.50 9.67 6.58
C LEU A 100 -13.00 11.00 5.99
N ASP A 101 -12.85 12.11 6.73
CA ASP A 101 -13.17 13.45 6.24
C ASP A 101 -12.36 13.83 4.99
N PHE A 102 -11.09 13.44 4.95
CA PHE A 102 -10.20 13.65 3.81
C PHE A 102 -10.56 12.75 2.63
N SER A 103 -10.65 11.46 2.87
CA SER A 103 -10.83 10.45 1.81
C SER A 103 -12.26 10.36 1.26
N GLY A 104 -13.23 10.91 1.98
CA GLY A 104 -14.66 10.79 1.65
C GLY A 104 -15.23 9.38 1.88
N LEU A 105 -14.51 8.52 2.58
CA LEU A 105 -14.92 7.16 2.89
C LEU A 105 -15.83 7.13 4.13
N GLU A 106 -16.68 6.11 4.23
CA GLU A 106 -17.53 5.87 5.42
C GLU A 106 -16.82 5.04 6.49
N LYS A 107 -15.84 4.20 6.08
CA LYS A 107 -15.07 3.30 6.94
C LYS A 107 -13.64 3.18 6.43
N VAL A 108 -12.72 2.78 7.31
CA VAL A 108 -11.32 2.51 6.95
C VAL A 108 -11.13 1.20 6.18
N TYR A 109 -12.19 0.40 6.04
CA TYR A 109 -12.20 -0.80 5.20
C TYR A 109 -13.42 -0.81 4.28
N TYR A 110 -13.21 -1.18 3.04
CA TYR A 110 -14.24 -1.14 1.99
C TYR A 110 -13.82 -1.98 0.79
N ASP A 111 -14.68 -2.11 -0.19
CA ASP A 111 -14.38 -2.76 -1.45
C ASP A 111 -14.78 -1.90 -2.65
N ALA A 112 -14.13 -2.18 -3.77
CA ALA A 112 -14.46 -1.61 -5.06
C ALA A 112 -14.36 -2.69 -6.15
N THR A 113 -15.10 -2.50 -7.22
CA THR A 113 -14.93 -3.29 -8.44
C THR A 113 -14.32 -2.40 -9.51
N ILE A 114 -13.09 -2.70 -9.91
CA ILE A 114 -12.35 -1.94 -10.91
C ILE A 114 -12.16 -2.80 -12.15
N ASN A 115 -12.67 -2.34 -13.28
CA ASN A 115 -12.66 -3.09 -14.55
C ASN A 115 -13.21 -4.54 -14.44
N GLY A 116 -14.17 -4.76 -13.53
CA GLY A 116 -14.77 -6.08 -13.26
C GLY A 116 -13.93 -7.01 -12.38
N TYR A 117 -12.90 -6.49 -11.72
CA TYR A 117 -12.07 -7.19 -10.75
C TYR A 117 -12.28 -6.67 -9.33
N PRO A 118 -12.25 -7.55 -8.31
CA PRO A 118 -12.46 -7.16 -6.92
C PRO A 118 -11.18 -6.56 -6.30
N PHE A 119 -11.36 -5.41 -5.65
CA PHE A 119 -10.38 -4.72 -4.85
C PHE A 119 -10.91 -4.60 -3.42
N LEU A 120 -10.15 -5.10 -2.45
CA LEU A 120 -10.50 -5.06 -1.03
C LEU A 120 -9.49 -4.18 -0.29
N PHE A 121 -9.97 -3.20 0.44
CA PHE A 121 -9.16 -2.27 1.20
C PHE A 121 -9.39 -2.53 2.69
N LEU A 122 -8.32 -2.84 3.40
CA LEU A 122 -8.29 -3.05 4.84
C LEU A 122 -7.62 -1.86 5.51
N GLY A 123 -7.98 -1.56 6.74
CA GLY A 123 -7.36 -0.46 7.47
C GLY A 123 -7.26 -0.76 8.96
N THR A 124 -6.19 -0.28 9.60
CA THR A 124 -6.10 -0.34 11.04
C THR A 124 -7.18 0.52 11.69
N GLU A 125 -7.82 0.01 12.73
CA GLU A 125 -8.89 0.69 13.49
C GLU A 125 -8.38 1.21 14.85
N SER A 126 -7.11 0.98 15.16
CA SER A 126 -6.45 1.57 16.31
C SER A 126 -4.93 1.61 16.12
N TRP A 127 -4.32 2.48 16.90
CA TRP A 127 -2.88 2.62 16.99
C TRP A 127 -2.45 2.75 18.44
N GLY A 128 -1.30 2.18 18.77
CA GLY A 128 -0.67 2.34 20.08
C GLY A 128 0.73 2.94 19.94
N PRO A 129 1.13 3.84 20.85
CA PRO A 129 2.46 4.44 20.83
C PRO A 129 3.57 3.41 21.05
N VAL A 130 4.80 3.80 20.77
CA VAL A 130 5.99 2.99 21.04
C VAL A 130 5.98 2.48 22.49
N GLY A 131 6.16 1.16 22.66
CA GLY A 131 6.10 0.49 23.97
C GLY A 131 4.72 -0.09 24.32
N SER A 132 3.67 0.20 23.55
CA SER A 132 2.39 -0.50 23.69
C SER A 132 2.41 -1.86 22.97
N PRO A 133 1.49 -2.78 23.33
CA PRO A 133 1.38 -4.08 22.66
C PRO A 133 1.02 -4.00 21.16
N THR A 134 0.43 -2.88 20.73
CA THR A 134 -0.03 -2.65 19.36
C THR A 134 0.78 -1.58 18.63
N LYS A 135 2.01 -1.35 19.06
CA LYS A 135 2.92 -0.36 18.50
C LYS A 135 2.95 -0.47 16.96
N ASP A 136 2.50 0.60 16.29
CA ASP A 136 2.45 0.78 14.83
C ASP A 136 1.79 -0.37 14.03
N SER A 137 1.32 -1.41 14.71
CA SER A 137 0.68 -2.57 14.11
C SER A 137 -0.73 -2.27 13.61
N ALA A 138 -1.16 -2.95 12.58
CA ALA A 138 -2.56 -2.96 12.20
C ALA A 138 -3.39 -3.76 13.21
N VAL A 139 -4.47 -3.16 13.69
CA VAL A 139 -5.48 -3.80 14.51
C VAL A 139 -6.79 -3.83 13.74
N LEU A 140 -7.25 -5.02 13.40
CA LEU A 140 -8.48 -5.25 12.65
C LEU A 140 -9.55 -5.73 13.61
N SER A 141 -10.72 -5.05 13.65
CA SER A 141 -11.83 -5.47 14.49
C SER A 141 -12.44 -6.80 14.02
N GLU A 142 -13.15 -7.47 14.92
CA GLU A 142 -13.92 -8.65 14.58
C GLU A 142 -14.93 -8.36 13.44
N GLN A 143 -15.49 -7.16 13.42
CA GLN A 143 -16.42 -6.73 12.38
C GLN A 143 -15.73 -6.63 11.01
N GLN A 144 -14.51 -6.07 10.95
CA GLN A 144 -13.74 -6.00 9.71
C GLN A 144 -13.33 -7.41 9.24
N LEU A 145 -12.89 -8.28 10.15
CA LEU A 145 -12.55 -9.68 9.82
C LEU A 145 -13.75 -10.47 9.33
N GLN A 146 -14.90 -10.29 9.94
CA GLN A 146 -16.14 -10.92 9.49
C GLN A 146 -16.52 -10.41 8.09
N TRP A 147 -16.48 -9.10 7.86
CA TRP A 147 -16.73 -8.51 6.55
C TRP A 147 -15.75 -9.07 5.49
N LEU A 148 -14.46 -9.17 5.82
CA LEU A 148 -13.47 -9.75 4.92
C LEU A 148 -13.78 -11.21 4.58
N ALA A 149 -14.17 -12.00 5.59
CA ALA A 149 -14.52 -13.40 5.39
C ALA A 149 -15.77 -13.56 4.50
N GLU A 150 -16.80 -12.73 4.69
CA GLU A 150 -18.01 -12.71 3.86
C GLU A 150 -17.67 -12.33 2.40
N LYS A 151 -16.79 -11.33 2.17
CA LYS A 151 -16.33 -10.96 0.82
C LYS A 151 -15.58 -12.11 0.17
N VAL A 152 -14.64 -12.73 0.88
CA VAL A 152 -13.85 -13.86 0.38
C VAL A 152 -14.75 -15.07 0.08
N ASP A 153 -15.77 -15.33 0.89
CA ASP A 153 -16.71 -16.45 0.65
C ASP A 153 -17.46 -16.33 -0.68
N VAL A 154 -17.78 -15.12 -1.09
CA VAL A 154 -18.35 -14.83 -2.41
C VAL A 154 -17.28 -14.95 -3.51
N LEU A 155 -16.16 -14.29 -3.33
CA LEU A 155 -15.12 -14.14 -4.36
C LEU A 155 -14.35 -15.43 -4.66
N LYS A 156 -14.25 -16.36 -3.70
CA LYS A 156 -13.56 -17.66 -3.91
C LYS A 156 -14.20 -18.53 -4.98
N GLN A 157 -15.47 -18.24 -5.36
CA GLN A 157 -16.15 -18.93 -6.45
C GLN A 157 -15.75 -18.38 -7.82
N GLU A 158 -15.18 -17.18 -7.88
CA GLU A 158 -14.71 -16.57 -9.10
C GLU A 158 -13.26 -16.95 -9.36
N ASN A 159 -12.94 -17.31 -10.60
CA ASN A 159 -11.54 -17.58 -10.99
C ASN A 159 -10.85 -16.30 -11.45
N LYS A 160 -10.92 -15.25 -10.62
CA LYS A 160 -10.31 -13.95 -10.89
C LYS A 160 -9.28 -13.60 -9.82
N PRO A 161 -8.23 -12.84 -10.14
CA PRO A 161 -7.38 -12.27 -9.12
C PRO A 161 -8.16 -11.28 -8.23
N VAL A 162 -7.88 -11.32 -6.94
CA VAL A 162 -8.39 -10.40 -5.94
C VAL A 162 -7.23 -9.56 -5.43
N PHE A 163 -7.35 -8.24 -5.53
CA PHE A 163 -6.35 -7.29 -5.08
C PHE A 163 -6.72 -6.75 -3.71
N ILE A 164 -5.88 -6.97 -2.72
CA ILE A 164 -6.10 -6.61 -1.32
C ILE A 164 -5.03 -5.61 -0.89
N PHE A 165 -5.41 -4.58 -0.16
CA PHE A 165 -4.52 -3.52 0.32
C PHE A 165 -4.66 -3.39 1.82
N LEU A 166 -3.53 -3.44 2.51
CA LEU A 166 -3.38 -3.15 3.93
C LEU A 166 -2.03 -2.47 4.10
N HIS A 167 -1.99 -1.34 4.81
CA HIS A 167 -0.75 -0.59 4.94
C HIS A 167 0.35 -1.41 5.60
N GLN A 168 0.09 -2.00 6.77
CA GLN A 168 1.08 -2.80 7.48
C GLN A 168 1.24 -4.19 6.86
N PRO A 169 2.47 -4.66 6.66
CA PRO A 169 2.74 -5.98 6.10
C PRO A 169 2.40 -7.11 7.08
N ILE A 170 1.99 -8.24 6.52
CA ILE A 170 1.83 -9.47 7.30
C ILE A 170 3.23 -9.96 7.75
N PRO A 171 3.45 -10.23 9.05
CA PRO A 171 4.74 -10.71 9.57
C PRO A 171 5.28 -11.94 8.83
N TYR A 172 6.59 -12.07 8.73
CA TYR A 172 7.27 -13.22 8.09
C TYR A 172 6.83 -13.49 6.64
N THR A 173 6.61 -12.42 5.87
CA THR A 173 6.28 -12.52 4.44
C THR A 173 7.35 -11.89 3.56
N ILE A 174 7.21 -10.63 3.21
CA ILE A 174 8.20 -9.90 2.42
C ILE A 174 9.46 -9.63 3.25
N ASN A 175 10.57 -9.37 2.57
CA ASN A 175 11.84 -9.09 3.23
C ASN A 175 11.71 -7.96 4.27
N GLY A 176 12.39 -8.12 5.39
CA GLY A 176 12.35 -7.21 6.53
C GLY A 176 11.22 -7.45 7.53
N THR A 177 10.17 -8.20 7.18
CA THR A 177 9.05 -8.44 8.10
C THR A 177 9.31 -9.51 9.16
N ASP A 178 10.49 -10.08 9.18
CA ASP A 178 11.00 -11.00 10.21
C ASP A 178 11.83 -10.31 11.30
N ILE A 179 12.26 -9.05 11.09
CA ILE A 179 12.92 -8.28 12.14
C ILE A 179 11.94 -7.91 13.26
N GLU A 180 12.47 -7.72 14.48
CA GLU A 180 11.68 -7.58 15.70
C GLU A 180 10.56 -6.52 15.60
N TYR A 181 10.83 -5.42 14.94
CA TYR A 181 9.86 -4.33 14.78
C TYR A 181 8.58 -4.76 14.05
N TYR A 182 8.70 -5.56 12.97
CA TYR A 182 7.57 -5.96 12.13
C TYR A 182 6.92 -7.29 12.51
N GLN A 183 7.46 -8.02 13.49
CA GLN A 183 6.92 -9.33 13.92
C GLN A 183 5.48 -9.29 14.41
N ASN A 184 4.96 -8.12 14.76
CA ASN A 184 3.58 -7.89 15.14
C ASN A 184 2.86 -6.94 14.16
N GLY A 185 3.35 -6.78 12.93
CA GLY A 185 2.83 -5.80 11.97
C GLY A 185 1.32 -5.84 11.77
N VAL A 186 0.70 -7.02 11.87
CA VAL A 186 -0.77 -7.19 11.91
C VAL A 186 -1.13 -8.09 13.09
N ILE A 187 -1.91 -7.57 14.04
CA ILE A 187 -2.25 -8.31 15.28
C ILE A 187 -3.05 -9.59 14.96
N GLN A 188 -3.95 -9.53 13.99
CA GLN A 188 -4.79 -10.66 13.55
C GLN A 188 -4.23 -11.38 12.31
N ASP A 189 -2.88 -11.49 12.20
CA ASP A 189 -2.22 -12.05 11.02
C ASP A 189 -2.69 -13.45 10.65
N LYS A 190 -2.91 -14.31 11.65
CA LYS A 190 -3.35 -15.70 11.46
C LYS A 190 -4.75 -15.78 10.86
N GLU A 191 -5.66 -14.96 11.36
CA GLU A 191 -7.03 -14.85 10.87
C GLU A 191 -7.05 -14.34 9.42
N VAL A 192 -6.31 -13.26 9.14
CA VAL A 192 -6.18 -12.70 7.79
C VAL A 192 -5.62 -13.73 6.82
N ARG A 193 -4.50 -14.39 7.16
CA ARG A 193 -3.93 -15.47 6.34
C ARG A 193 -4.93 -16.59 6.06
N LYS A 194 -5.65 -17.04 7.10
CA LYS A 194 -6.66 -18.11 6.99
C LYS A 194 -7.79 -17.69 6.05
N ILE A 195 -8.26 -16.46 6.14
CA ILE A 195 -9.34 -15.96 5.27
C ILE A 195 -8.83 -15.88 3.82
N LEU A 196 -7.71 -15.21 3.59
CA LEU A 196 -7.18 -14.98 2.24
C LEU A 196 -6.71 -16.25 1.55
N SER A 197 -6.27 -17.27 2.29
CA SER A 197 -5.85 -18.56 1.72
C SER A 197 -6.97 -19.34 1.00
N GLN A 198 -8.22 -18.92 1.14
CA GLN A 198 -9.36 -19.50 0.42
C GLN A 198 -9.46 -18.97 -1.02
N LEU A 199 -8.80 -17.86 -1.34
CA LEU A 199 -8.75 -17.30 -2.68
C LEU A 199 -7.66 -17.97 -3.51
N LYS A 200 -7.97 -18.29 -4.77
CA LYS A 200 -7.00 -18.95 -5.67
C LYS A 200 -5.88 -18.01 -6.10
N HIS A 201 -6.20 -16.75 -6.33
CA HIS A 201 -5.28 -15.73 -6.84
C HIS A 201 -5.40 -14.45 -6.02
N ALA A 202 -4.95 -14.49 -4.76
CA ALA A 202 -4.92 -13.33 -3.88
C ALA A 202 -3.58 -12.58 -4.00
N PHE A 203 -3.66 -11.24 -4.02
CA PHE A 203 -2.51 -10.33 -3.99
C PHE A 203 -2.72 -9.36 -2.84
N LEU A 204 -1.89 -9.44 -1.80
CA LEU A 204 -1.91 -8.50 -0.67
C LEU A 204 -0.73 -7.52 -0.79
N PHE A 205 -1.05 -6.26 -1.01
CA PHE A 205 -0.10 -5.16 -1.10
C PHE A 205 0.06 -4.49 0.27
N ALA A 206 1.32 -4.24 0.65
CA ALA A 206 1.65 -3.56 1.90
C ALA A 206 2.75 -2.51 1.69
N GLY A 207 2.69 -1.42 2.44
CA GLY A 207 3.70 -0.37 2.57
C GLY A 207 4.46 -0.49 3.89
N HIS A 208 4.52 0.61 4.65
CA HIS A 208 4.99 0.69 6.03
C HIS A 208 6.49 0.47 6.24
N SER A 209 7.08 -0.52 5.58
CA SER A 209 8.49 -0.87 5.81
C SER A 209 9.47 0.04 5.05
N HIS A 210 9.03 0.75 4.04
CA HIS A 210 9.85 1.57 3.13
C HIS A 210 11.02 0.83 2.47
N TRP A 211 11.11 -0.50 2.59
CA TRP A 211 12.25 -1.25 2.09
C TRP A 211 12.38 -1.13 0.58
N ASP A 212 13.62 -0.90 0.14
CA ASP A 212 13.94 -0.73 -1.27
C ASP A 212 13.50 -1.97 -2.06
N LEU A 213 12.72 -1.76 -3.10
CA LEU A 213 12.19 -2.83 -3.97
C LEU A 213 13.29 -3.65 -4.66
N ARG A 214 14.54 -3.17 -4.66
CA ARG A 214 15.69 -3.91 -5.19
C ARG A 214 16.15 -5.05 -4.30
N TYR A 215 15.74 -5.08 -3.02
CA TYR A 215 16.02 -6.20 -2.15
C TYR A 215 15.33 -7.49 -2.63
N PRO A 216 15.94 -8.68 -2.38
CA PRO A 216 15.28 -9.94 -2.70
C PRO A 216 14.02 -10.11 -1.85
N SER A 217 13.08 -10.93 -2.34
CA SER A 217 11.87 -11.31 -1.60
C SER A 217 10.94 -10.14 -1.21
N MET A 218 10.97 -9.02 -1.96
CA MET A 218 9.98 -7.95 -1.82
C MET A 218 8.61 -8.34 -2.41
N LEU A 219 8.53 -9.46 -3.12
CA LEU A 219 7.31 -10.19 -3.47
C LEU A 219 7.50 -11.66 -3.12
N VAL A 220 6.60 -12.21 -2.30
CA VAL A 220 6.63 -13.59 -1.83
C VAL A 220 5.36 -14.32 -2.21
N LYS A 221 5.53 -15.45 -2.92
CA LYS A 221 4.42 -16.29 -3.37
C LYS A 221 4.17 -17.41 -2.35
N GLN A 222 2.99 -17.40 -1.75
CA GLN A 222 2.45 -18.44 -0.88
C GLN A 222 1.03 -18.77 -1.33
N SER A 223 0.12 -19.13 -0.41
CA SER A 223 -1.33 -19.18 -0.71
C SER A 223 -1.87 -17.81 -1.13
N THR A 224 -1.26 -16.74 -0.64
CA THR A 224 -1.47 -15.35 -1.05
C THR A 224 -0.13 -14.82 -1.59
N ASN A 225 -0.16 -13.99 -2.63
CA ASN A 225 1.01 -13.25 -3.09
C ASN A 225 1.15 -12.00 -2.22
N PHE A 226 2.19 -11.93 -1.40
CA PHE A 226 2.51 -10.77 -0.57
C PHE A 226 3.43 -9.84 -1.34
N VAL A 227 3.07 -8.57 -1.45
CA VAL A 227 3.67 -7.59 -2.36
C VAL A 227 4.04 -6.33 -1.59
N SER A 228 5.31 -5.95 -1.60
CA SER A 228 5.72 -4.63 -1.10
C SER A 228 5.35 -3.55 -2.11
N SER A 229 4.76 -2.45 -1.63
CA SER A 229 4.38 -1.29 -2.44
C SER A 229 5.53 -0.31 -2.69
N GLY A 230 6.66 -0.47 -1.98
CA GLY A 230 7.69 0.58 -1.89
C GLY A 230 7.21 1.77 -1.07
N ALA A 231 7.95 2.87 -1.12
CA ALA A 231 7.60 4.11 -0.43
C ALA A 231 7.96 5.34 -1.27
N ILE A 232 7.11 6.38 -1.22
CA ILE A 232 7.41 7.66 -1.89
C ILE A 232 8.42 8.48 -1.10
N TYR A 233 8.38 8.43 0.25
CA TYR A 233 9.15 9.33 1.10
C TYR A 233 10.65 9.06 1.09
N ASN A 234 11.08 7.81 1.29
CA ASN A 234 12.47 7.37 1.26
C ASN A 234 12.53 5.85 1.18
N THR A 235 13.73 5.29 0.96
CA THR A 235 13.92 3.83 1.01
C THR A 235 14.79 3.43 2.18
N TRP A 236 14.46 2.27 2.76
CA TRP A 236 15.11 1.65 3.90
C TRP A 236 15.73 0.31 3.51
N GLY A 237 16.57 -0.20 4.36
CA GLY A 237 17.20 -1.52 4.24
C GLY A 237 17.86 -1.95 5.52
N LEU A 238 18.61 -3.06 5.47
CA LEU A 238 19.36 -3.58 6.62
C LEU A 238 20.59 -2.73 6.90
N ASP A 239 20.82 -2.46 8.18
CA ASP A 239 22.13 -2.02 8.66
C ASP A 239 23.10 -3.19 8.88
N GLU A 240 24.34 -2.89 9.32
CA GLU A 240 25.37 -3.90 9.57
C GLU A 240 25.06 -4.82 10.77
N GLU A 241 24.16 -4.42 11.65
CA GLU A 241 23.76 -5.14 12.87
C GLU A 241 22.46 -5.94 12.69
N GLY A 242 21.82 -5.86 11.49
CA GLY A 242 20.57 -6.54 11.18
C GLY A 242 19.32 -5.77 11.62
N GLY A 243 19.49 -4.49 12.00
CA GLY A 243 18.41 -3.52 12.17
C GLY A 243 18.04 -2.87 10.83
N GLU A 244 17.31 -1.78 10.91
CA GLU A 244 16.89 -1.02 9.73
C GLU A 244 17.47 0.38 9.70
N ILE A 245 17.79 0.86 8.51
CA ILE A 245 18.35 2.18 8.27
C ILE A 245 17.79 2.77 6.98
N VAL A 246 17.67 4.10 6.93
CA VAL A 246 17.43 4.81 5.66
C VAL A 246 18.64 4.60 4.75
N THR A 247 18.45 3.89 3.66
CA THR A 247 19.50 3.62 2.66
C THR A 247 19.58 4.69 1.59
N ASP A 248 18.44 5.27 1.22
CA ASP A 248 18.38 6.40 0.30
C ASP A 248 17.30 7.42 0.72
N PRO A 249 17.71 8.57 1.31
CA PRO A 249 16.79 9.66 1.64
C PRO A 249 16.11 10.29 0.41
N ALA A 250 16.74 10.19 -0.77
CA ALA A 250 16.18 10.69 -2.04
C ALA A 250 15.27 9.66 -2.72
N GLY A 251 15.36 8.39 -2.34
CA GLY A 251 14.58 7.30 -2.91
C GLY A 251 13.08 7.59 -2.93
N SER A 252 12.41 7.15 -3.99
CA SER A 252 10.96 7.28 -4.14
C SER A 252 10.48 6.20 -5.08
N GLN A 253 9.68 5.25 -4.57
CA GLN A 253 9.35 4.04 -5.30
C GLN A 253 7.85 3.73 -5.22
N GLY A 254 7.35 3.00 -6.22
CA GLY A 254 6.01 2.47 -6.28
C GLY A 254 5.88 1.40 -7.34
N LEU A 255 4.65 0.98 -7.63
CA LEU A 255 4.38 -0.13 -8.51
C LEU A 255 3.49 0.27 -9.68
N TYR A 256 3.75 -0.34 -10.82
CA TYR A 256 2.85 -0.40 -11.96
C TYR A 256 2.37 -1.83 -12.14
N VAL A 257 1.08 -2.06 -12.04
CA VAL A 257 0.44 -3.37 -12.12
C VAL A 257 -0.36 -3.47 -13.42
N LYS A 258 -0.10 -4.52 -14.19
CA LYS A 258 -0.82 -4.85 -15.44
C LYS A 258 -1.56 -6.16 -15.28
N VAL A 259 -2.84 -6.15 -15.59
CA VAL A 259 -3.68 -7.34 -15.53
C VAL A 259 -3.98 -7.82 -16.93
N PHE A 260 -3.71 -9.09 -17.19
CA PHE A 260 -3.99 -9.79 -18.43
C PHE A 260 -5.01 -10.91 -18.21
N HIS A 261 -5.41 -11.60 -19.26
CA HIS A 261 -6.35 -12.72 -19.15
C HIS A 261 -5.81 -13.91 -18.36
N ASP A 262 -4.50 -14.12 -18.39
CA ASP A 262 -3.81 -15.31 -17.87
C ASP A 262 -2.73 -15.01 -16.81
N ARG A 263 -2.49 -13.72 -16.54
CA ARG A 263 -1.41 -13.30 -15.63
C ARG A 263 -1.61 -11.90 -15.08
N VAL A 264 -0.97 -11.66 -13.95
CA VAL A 264 -0.73 -10.31 -13.39
C VAL A 264 0.77 -10.03 -13.47
N GLN A 265 1.14 -8.88 -14.01
CA GLN A 265 2.51 -8.38 -14.03
C GLN A 265 2.65 -7.22 -13.06
N ILE A 266 3.63 -7.29 -12.16
CA ILE A 266 3.92 -6.24 -11.16
C ILE A 266 5.33 -5.76 -11.41
N ILE A 267 5.49 -4.46 -11.63
CA ILE A 267 6.73 -3.82 -12.04
C ILE A 267 7.04 -2.67 -11.08
N GLY A 268 8.22 -2.69 -10.46
CA GLY A 268 8.70 -1.58 -9.64
C GLY A 268 9.08 -0.36 -10.47
N ARG A 269 8.71 0.80 -9.98
CA ARG A 269 9.09 2.11 -10.55
C ARG A 269 9.83 2.92 -9.51
N ASP A 270 10.98 3.44 -9.89
CA ASP A 270 11.73 4.44 -9.12
C ASP A 270 11.38 5.83 -9.68
N PHE A 271 10.59 6.58 -8.92
CA PHE A 271 10.13 7.92 -9.30
C PHE A 271 11.24 8.96 -9.21
N SER A 272 12.23 8.75 -8.32
CA SER A 272 13.34 9.68 -8.15
C SER A 272 14.26 9.72 -9.38
N THR A 273 14.46 8.57 -10.03
CA THR A 273 15.29 8.43 -11.22
C THR A 273 14.46 8.29 -12.50
N LYS A 274 13.14 8.18 -12.40
CA LYS A 274 12.22 7.89 -13.50
C LYS A 274 12.58 6.62 -14.26
N GLN A 275 12.98 5.56 -13.54
CA GLN A 275 13.38 4.29 -14.14
C GLN A 275 12.56 3.11 -13.61
N TRP A 276 12.44 2.07 -14.43
CA TRP A 276 11.94 0.78 -13.98
C TRP A 276 12.96 0.10 -13.09
N ILE A 277 12.50 -0.65 -12.10
CA ILE A 277 13.34 -1.47 -11.22
C ILE A 277 13.34 -2.90 -11.80
N PRO A 278 14.39 -3.31 -12.54
CA PRO A 278 14.40 -4.62 -13.20
C PRO A 278 14.32 -5.77 -12.21
N GLU A 279 14.92 -5.60 -11.03
CA GLU A 279 14.94 -6.57 -9.93
C GLU A 279 13.52 -6.83 -9.40
N TYR A 280 12.63 -5.85 -9.55
CA TYR A 280 11.23 -5.94 -9.14
C TYR A 280 10.29 -6.01 -10.35
N THR A 281 10.48 -7.03 -11.18
CA THR A 281 9.58 -7.34 -12.29
C THR A 281 9.08 -8.77 -12.16
N HIS A 282 7.82 -8.93 -11.79
CA HIS A 282 7.22 -10.21 -11.50
C HIS A 282 6.04 -10.50 -12.43
N THR A 283 5.96 -11.73 -12.91
CA THR A 283 4.80 -12.25 -13.65
C THR A 283 4.22 -13.43 -12.89
N ILE A 284 2.93 -13.34 -12.57
CA ILE A 284 2.20 -14.35 -11.80
C ILE A 284 1.04 -14.84 -12.67
N LEU A 285 1.04 -16.14 -12.99
CA LEU A 285 -0.05 -16.77 -13.74
C LEU A 285 -1.30 -16.90 -12.87
N ILE A 286 -2.47 -16.76 -13.46
CA ILE A 286 -3.77 -16.77 -12.80
C ILE A 286 -4.74 -17.73 -13.48
#